data_6305921a765eb1a73fd041b436ecf66a
#
_entry.id   6305921a765eb1a73fd041b436ecf66a
#
_cell.length_a   1.000
_cell.length_b   1.000
_cell.length_c   1.000
_cell.angle_alpha   90.00
_cell.angle_beta   90.00
_cell.angle_gamma   90.00
#
_symmetry.space_group_name_H-M   'P 1'
#
loop_
_entity.id
_entity.type
_entity.pdbx_description
1 polymer ?
#
loop_
_entity_poly.entity_id
_entity_poly.type
_entity_poly.pdbx_seq_one_letter_code
_entity_poly.pdbx_strand_id
1 'polypeptide(L)'
;MKKKIVITGTAGLLGPYVVDHFLEEGYEVLSVDINEPKILKTKHWTVDLNDLGQVYGMLKNAYGVVHLAAIPRADIYPNEKTFQNNIMSSYNIMEACAGLGIEKVVIASSECAYGLCFAKEDLVPEYVPVDEKHPVWAEDCYGIAKIAAEVTAEGMHRRAGTQIISFRLGNIITPEMYNEIFPKFVNDTYIRMRNLWNYIDARDIATACRLAIEVEDLGVEVMNIGADDTCQNIKSINLVKAEFPNLTDIRSNIEEFQPIYCNKKAKNMLGWKPIHFWRDYVK
;
A
#
# COMPACT_ATOMS: atom_id res chain seq x y z
N MET A 1 19.05 -8.30 21.78
CA MET A 1 18.01 -9.19 21.16
C MET A 1 17.61 -8.59 19.83
N LYS A 2 17.30 -9.42 18.81
CA LYS A 2 16.77 -8.91 17.54
C LYS A 2 15.38 -8.30 17.76
N LYS A 3 15.07 -7.20 17.07
CA LYS A 3 13.73 -6.61 17.09
C LYS A 3 12.76 -7.54 16.34
N LYS A 4 11.66 -7.94 16.97
CA LYS A 4 10.63 -8.81 16.38
C LYS A 4 9.62 -7.99 15.61
N ILE A 5 9.45 -8.27 14.31
CA ILE A 5 8.41 -7.68 13.47
C ILE A 5 7.36 -8.74 13.16
N VAL A 6 6.10 -8.38 13.33
CA VAL A 6 4.97 -9.20 12.90
C VAL A 6 4.49 -8.70 11.55
N ILE A 7 4.47 -9.58 10.56
CA ILE A 7 4.02 -9.27 9.21
C ILE A 7 2.77 -10.08 8.92
N THR A 8 1.66 -9.42 8.62
CA THR A 8 0.41 -10.08 8.24
C THR A 8 0.18 -10.05 6.74
N GLY A 9 -0.61 -10.97 6.21
CA GLY A 9 -0.85 -11.06 4.76
C GLY A 9 0.32 -11.72 4.01
N THR A 10 1.05 -12.59 4.69
CA THR A 10 2.31 -13.17 4.18
C THR A 10 2.12 -14.24 3.12
N ALA A 11 0.94 -14.82 2.97
CA ALA A 11 0.59 -15.71 1.87
C ALA A 11 0.12 -14.99 0.60
N GLY A 12 -0.07 -13.65 0.67
CA GLY A 12 -0.45 -12.81 -0.46
C GLY A 12 0.69 -12.45 -1.39
N LEU A 13 0.40 -11.63 -2.41
CA LEU A 13 1.37 -11.23 -3.45
C LEU A 13 2.59 -10.48 -2.89
N LEU A 14 2.38 -9.52 -1.99
CA LEU A 14 3.42 -8.65 -1.42
C LEU A 14 4.16 -9.29 -0.25
N GLY A 15 3.45 -10.11 0.55
CA GLY A 15 3.94 -10.64 1.82
C GLY A 15 5.31 -11.29 1.77
N PRO A 16 5.60 -12.21 0.83
CA PRO A 16 6.90 -12.86 0.73
C PRO A 16 8.07 -11.89 0.58
N TYR A 17 7.92 -10.83 -0.22
CA TYR A 17 8.97 -9.82 -0.44
C TYR A 17 9.26 -9.00 0.83
N VAL A 18 8.21 -8.66 1.58
CA VAL A 18 8.38 -7.94 2.85
C VAL A 18 9.02 -8.83 3.90
N VAL A 19 8.62 -10.12 4.00
CA VAL A 19 9.25 -11.10 4.89
C VAL A 19 10.74 -11.25 4.58
N ASP A 20 11.07 -11.44 3.30
CA ASP A 20 12.45 -11.61 2.86
C ASP A 20 13.31 -10.41 3.22
N HIS A 21 12.84 -9.21 2.89
CA HIS A 21 13.56 -7.98 3.16
C HIS A 21 13.84 -7.77 4.66
N PHE A 22 12.87 -7.98 5.54
CA PHE A 22 13.08 -7.85 6.98
C PHE A 22 14.03 -8.92 7.54
N LEU A 23 14.01 -10.15 7.00
CA LEU A 23 14.97 -11.20 7.38
C LEU A 23 16.39 -10.86 6.94
N GLU A 24 16.58 -10.36 5.72
CA GLU A 24 17.86 -9.91 5.17
C GLU A 24 18.46 -8.77 5.99
N GLU A 25 17.61 -7.84 6.47
CA GLU A 25 18.02 -6.73 7.34
C GLU A 25 18.19 -7.15 8.82
N GLY A 26 18.10 -8.44 9.10
CA GLY A 26 18.46 -9.02 10.39
C GLY A 26 17.39 -8.98 11.49
N TYR A 27 16.15 -8.64 11.16
CA TYR A 27 15.02 -8.70 12.09
C TYR A 27 14.63 -10.14 12.43
N GLU A 28 13.98 -10.34 13.58
CA GLU A 28 13.17 -11.52 13.83
C GLU A 28 11.78 -11.30 13.23
N VAL A 29 11.34 -12.19 12.36
CA VAL A 29 10.04 -12.06 11.70
C VAL A 29 9.08 -13.15 12.17
N LEU A 30 7.87 -12.76 12.58
CA LEU A 30 6.71 -13.65 12.66
C LEU A 30 5.82 -13.40 11.45
N SER A 31 5.74 -14.41 10.60
CA SER A 31 4.84 -14.46 9.45
C SER A 31 3.42 -14.83 9.90
N VAL A 32 2.41 -14.09 9.44
CA VAL A 32 1.01 -14.30 9.83
C VAL A 32 0.09 -14.18 8.63
N ASP A 33 -0.79 -15.15 8.46
CA ASP A 33 -1.86 -15.13 7.45
C ASP A 33 -2.97 -16.11 7.88
N ILE A 34 -4.12 -16.05 7.22
CA ILE A 34 -5.16 -17.07 7.36
C ILE A 34 -4.80 -18.36 6.59
N ASN A 35 -3.93 -18.23 5.61
CA ASN A 35 -3.37 -19.32 4.81
C ASN A 35 -1.88 -19.48 5.07
N GLU A 36 -1.37 -20.68 4.83
CA GLU A 36 0.06 -20.94 4.89
C GLU A 36 0.74 -20.40 3.61
N PRO A 37 1.87 -19.65 3.73
CA PRO A 37 2.67 -19.22 2.58
C PRO A 37 3.22 -20.42 1.80
N LYS A 38 3.34 -20.30 0.48
CA LYS A 38 3.92 -21.35 -0.38
C LYS A 38 5.35 -21.71 0.00
N ILE A 39 6.11 -20.75 0.52
CA ILE A 39 7.49 -20.92 0.97
C ILE A 39 7.60 -20.35 2.38
N LEU A 40 7.93 -21.21 3.33
CA LEU A 40 8.15 -20.84 4.73
C LEU A 40 9.63 -20.52 4.95
N LYS A 41 9.97 -19.25 5.19
CA LYS A 41 11.33 -18.79 5.50
C LYS A 41 11.53 -18.43 6.98
N THR A 42 10.44 -18.34 7.73
CA THR A 42 10.42 -17.99 9.15
C THR A 42 9.24 -18.66 9.85
N LYS A 43 9.17 -18.48 11.16
CA LYS A 43 8.02 -18.96 11.95
C LYS A 43 6.72 -18.36 11.41
N HIS A 44 5.73 -19.21 11.16
CA HIS A 44 4.41 -18.82 10.68
C HIS A 44 3.32 -19.19 11.68
N TRP A 45 2.32 -18.31 11.80
CA TRP A 45 1.09 -18.59 12.52
C TRP A 45 -0.12 -18.35 11.62
N THR A 46 -1.02 -19.32 11.59
CA THR A 46 -2.34 -19.16 10.98
C THR A 46 -3.25 -18.45 11.98
N VAL A 47 -3.72 -17.25 11.62
CA VAL A 47 -4.48 -16.34 12.50
C VAL A 47 -5.62 -15.71 11.74
N ASP A 48 -6.83 -15.76 12.32
CA ASP A 48 -7.94 -14.92 11.88
C ASP A 48 -7.83 -13.54 12.53
N LEU A 49 -7.51 -12.52 11.74
CA LEU A 49 -7.36 -11.14 12.22
C LEU A 49 -8.68 -10.49 12.67
N ASN A 50 -9.82 -11.11 12.39
CA ASN A 50 -11.12 -10.69 12.95
C ASN A 50 -11.30 -11.16 14.41
N ASP A 51 -10.50 -12.11 14.87
CA ASP A 51 -10.44 -12.53 16.28
C ASP A 51 -9.40 -11.72 17.04
N LEU A 52 -9.87 -10.76 17.84
CA LEU A 52 -9.00 -9.87 18.61
C LEU A 52 -8.10 -10.63 19.61
N GLY A 53 -8.57 -11.76 20.15
CA GLY A 53 -7.78 -12.59 21.08
C GLY A 53 -6.57 -13.23 20.40
N GLN A 54 -6.75 -13.74 19.19
CA GLN A 54 -5.66 -14.25 18.36
C GLN A 54 -4.67 -13.12 17.98
N VAL A 55 -5.19 -11.92 17.67
CA VAL A 55 -4.35 -10.76 17.36
C VAL A 55 -3.47 -10.36 18.54
N TYR A 56 -4.02 -10.25 19.75
CA TYR A 56 -3.22 -10.01 20.95
C TYR A 56 -2.14 -11.09 21.16
N GLY A 57 -2.49 -12.36 20.92
CA GLY A 57 -1.56 -13.49 21.07
C GLY A 57 -0.35 -13.37 20.16
N MET A 58 -0.56 -13.11 18.87
CA MET A 58 0.52 -13.02 17.87
C MET A 58 1.42 -11.79 18.07
N LEU A 59 0.86 -10.68 18.58
CA LEU A 59 1.57 -9.41 18.74
C LEU A 59 2.42 -9.35 20.03
N LYS A 60 2.30 -10.33 20.93
CA LYS A 60 3.07 -10.35 22.16
C LYS A 60 4.58 -10.23 21.90
N ASN A 61 5.21 -9.25 22.56
CA ASN A 61 6.63 -8.91 22.42
C ASN A 61 7.05 -8.46 21.00
N ALA A 62 6.14 -8.02 20.15
CA ALA A 62 6.49 -7.40 18.88
C ALA A 62 7.10 -6.01 19.12
N TYR A 63 8.13 -5.68 18.34
CA TYR A 63 8.68 -4.33 18.25
C TYR A 63 7.84 -3.45 17.31
N GLY A 64 7.34 -4.04 16.21
CA GLY A 64 6.53 -3.34 15.23
C GLY A 64 5.70 -4.31 14.40
N VAL A 65 4.77 -3.75 13.65
CA VAL A 65 3.81 -4.51 12.82
C VAL A 65 3.78 -3.95 11.41
N VAL A 66 3.81 -4.85 10.41
CA VAL A 66 3.50 -4.52 9.02
C VAL A 66 2.23 -5.28 8.64
N HIS A 67 1.12 -4.54 8.53
CA HIS A 67 -0.21 -5.10 8.26
C HIS A 67 -0.54 -5.00 6.77
N LEU A 68 -0.37 -6.12 6.05
CA LEU A 68 -0.65 -6.24 4.62
C LEU A 68 -1.93 -7.04 4.34
N ALA A 69 -2.41 -7.80 5.33
CA ALA A 69 -3.56 -8.67 5.17
C ALA A 69 -4.83 -7.90 4.84
N ALA A 70 -5.46 -8.24 3.73
CA ALA A 70 -6.75 -7.71 3.30
C ALA A 70 -7.35 -8.60 2.22
N ILE A 71 -8.66 -8.52 2.00
CA ILE A 71 -9.26 -8.88 0.73
C ILE A 71 -8.84 -7.78 -0.27
N PRO A 72 -8.10 -8.10 -1.35
CA PRO A 72 -7.29 -7.10 -2.06
C PRO A 72 -8.05 -6.23 -3.07
N ARG A 73 -9.34 -6.45 -3.28
CA ARG A 73 -10.20 -5.69 -4.20
C ARG A 73 -11.69 -5.93 -3.93
N ALA A 74 -12.54 -5.10 -4.53
CA ALA A 74 -13.97 -5.07 -4.23
C ALA A 74 -14.79 -6.27 -4.78
N ASP A 75 -14.31 -6.92 -5.85
CA ASP A 75 -15.10 -7.86 -6.66
C ASP A 75 -14.84 -9.36 -6.36
N ILE A 76 -14.17 -9.68 -5.24
CA ILE A 76 -13.86 -11.08 -4.85
C ILE A 76 -14.98 -11.69 -3.99
N TYR A 77 -15.55 -10.89 -3.10
CA TYR A 77 -16.60 -11.29 -2.16
C TYR A 77 -17.75 -10.27 -2.17
N PRO A 78 -18.89 -10.58 -1.56
CA PRO A 78 -19.93 -9.57 -1.29
C PRO A 78 -19.34 -8.34 -0.59
N ASN A 79 -19.88 -7.17 -0.92
CA ASN A 79 -19.33 -5.88 -0.49
C ASN A 79 -19.19 -5.78 1.03
N GLU A 80 -20.20 -6.20 1.78
CA GLU A 80 -20.20 -6.18 3.24
C GLU A 80 -19.11 -7.08 3.83
N LYS A 81 -18.83 -8.23 3.21
CA LYS A 81 -17.76 -9.13 3.63
C LYS A 81 -16.39 -8.52 3.44
N THR A 82 -16.16 -7.90 2.28
CA THR A 82 -14.91 -7.21 1.98
C THR A 82 -14.68 -6.03 2.92
N PHE A 83 -15.70 -5.19 3.11
CA PHE A 83 -15.63 -4.05 4.03
C PHE A 83 -15.37 -4.50 5.47
N GLN A 84 -16.20 -5.43 5.99
CA GLN A 84 -16.07 -5.93 7.35
C GLN A 84 -14.69 -6.54 7.62
N ASN A 85 -14.22 -7.42 6.72
CA ASN A 85 -12.91 -8.06 6.89
C ASN A 85 -11.78 -7.04 6.95
N ASN A 86 -11.77 -6.10 6.02
CA ASN A 86 -10.65 -5.18 5.88
C ASN A 86 -10.60 -4.14 6.99
N ILE A 87 -11.75 -3.62 7.40
CA ILE A 87 -11.77 -2.64 8.50
C ILE A 87 -11.55 -3.30 9.86
N MET A 88 -12.17 -4.46 10.13
CA MET A 88 -12.03 -5.12 11.41
C MET A 88 -10.64 -5.68 11.64
N SER A 89 -10.00 -6.27 10.62
CA SER A 89 -8.62 -6.72 10.74
C SER A 89 -7.67 -5.55 11.05
N SER A 90 -7.82 -4.42 10.35
CA SER A 90 -7.01 -3.21 10.60
C SER A 90 -7.29 -2.62 11.99
N TYR A 91 -8.55 -2.53 12.40
CA TYR A 91 -8.93 -2.08 13.74
C TYR A 91 -8.31 -2.96 14.83
N ASN A 92 -8.44 -4.28 14.72
CA ASN A 92 -7.94 -5.22 15.71
C ASN A 92 -6.40 -5.17 15.85
N ILE A 93 -5.68 -4.98 14.74
CA ILE A 93 -4.22 -4.76 14.76
C ILE A 93 -3.89 -3.49 15.55
N MET A 94 -4.53 -2.37 15.23
CA MET A 94 -4.26 -1.09 15.90
C MET A 94 -4.67 -1.12 17.37
N GLU A 95 -5.84 -1.72 17.69
CA GLU A 95 -6.34 -1.91 19.06
C GLU A 95 -5.36 -2.71 19.92
N ALA A 96 -4.91 -3.85 19.38
CA ALA A 96 -3.97 -4.69 20.10
C ALA A 96 -2.58 -4.05 20.24
N CYS A 97 -2.11 -3.31 19.21
CA CYS A 97 -0.88 -2.52 19.32
C CYS A 97 -0.96 -1.48 20.44
N ALA A 98 -2.06 -0.72 20.47
CA ALA A 98 -2.32 0.25 21.53
C ALA A 98 -2.35 -0.40 22.93
N GLY A 99 -3.04 -1.55 23.06
CA GLY A 99 -3.15 -2.28 24.33
C GLY A 99 -1.85 -2.93 24.81
N LEU A 100 -0.94 -3.29 23.90
CA LEU A 100 0.35 -3.91 24.19
C LEU A 100 1.51 -2.90 24.24
N GLY A 101 1.27 -1.62 23.95
CA GLY A 101 2.31 -0.60 23.90
C GLY A 101 3.27 -0.77 22.71
N ILE A 102 2.80 -1.31 21.59
CA ILE A 102 3.58 -1.40 20.34
C ILE A 102 3.53 -0.05 19.65
N GLU A 103 4.69 0.55 19.43
CA GLU A 103 4.79 1.95 19.00
C GLU A 103 4.86 2.12 17.48
N LYS A 104 5.13 1.07 16.70
CA LYS A 104 5.42 1.14 15.25
C LYS A 104 4.47 0.25 14.46
N VAL A 105 3.63 0.87 13.63
CA VAL A 105 2.67 0.15 12.76
C VAL A 105 2.72 0.71 11.35
N VAL A 106 2.83 -0.15 10.36
CA VAL A 106 2.64 0.17 8.95
C VAL A 106 1.39 -0.55 8.45
N ILE A 107 0.51 0.15 7.76
CA ILE A 107 -0.74 -0.38 7.22
C ILE A 107 -0.74 -0.24 5.70
N ALA A 108 -1.07 -1.32 4.99
CA ALA A 108 -1.34 -1.26 3.56
C ALA A 108 -2.70 -0.61 3.30
N SER A 109 -2.70 0.68 2.98
CA SER A 109 -3.79 1.37 2.31
C SER A 109 -3.67 1.17 0.79
N SER A 110 -4.37 1.96 -0.02
CA SER A 110 -4.43 1.75 -1.47
C SER A 110 -4.66 3.06 -2.23
N GLU A 111 -4.17 3.14 -3.46
CA GLU A 111 -4.56 4.17 -4.44
C GLU A 111 -6.09 4.20 -4.69
N CYS A 112 -6.79 3.09 -4.41
CA CYS A 112 -8.24 3.00 -4.52
C CYS A 112 -8.98 3.94 -3.55
N ALA A 113 -8.32 4.46 -2.51
CA ALA A 113 -8.86 5.51 -1.64
C ALA A 113 -9.25 6.78 -2.42
N TYR A 114 -8.56 7.09 -3.52
CA TYR A 114 -8.90 8.23 -4.38
C TYR A 114 -10.21 8.04 -5.16
N GLY A 115 -10.75 6.82 -5.20
CA GLY A 115 -12.04 6.53 -5.83
C GLY A 115 -12.00 6.35 -7.33
N LEU A 116 -10.82 6.44 -7.97
CA LEU A 116 -10.72 6.33 -9.42
C LEU A 116 -10.77 4.87 -9.90
N CYS A 117 -10.14 3.94 -9.15
CA CYS A 117 -9.91 2.55 -9.60
C CYS A 117 -11.18 1.73 -9.83
N PHE A 118 -12.13 1.83 -8.91
CA PHE A 118 -13.37 1.06 -8.90
C PHE A 118 -14.63 1.94 -9.01
N ALA A 119 -14.47 3.15 -9.50
CA ALA A 119 -15.59 4.05 -9.77
C ALA A 119 -16.57 3.43 -10.75
N LYS A 120 -17.86 3.67 -10.55
CA LYS A 120 -18.92 3.25 -11.48
C LYS A 120 -18.72 3.88 -12.86
N GLU A 121 -18.41 5.17 -12.88
CA GLU A 121 -18.10 5.92 -14.09
C GLU A 121 -16.61 6.32 -14.12
N ASP A 122 -16.08 6.71 -15.27
CA ASP A 122 -14.73 7.25 -15.37
C ASP A 122 -14.68 8.63 -14.70
N LEU A 123 -13.90 8.75 -13.64
CA LEU A 123 -13.72 10.00 -12.92
C LEU A 123 -12.46 10.71 -13.39
N VAL A 124 -12.54 12.04 -13.42
CA VAL A 124 -11.39 12.91 -13.65
C VAL A 124 -10.84 13.35 -12.29
N PRO A 125 -9.55 13.24 -12.01
CA PRO A 125 -8.97 13.75 -10.78
C PRO A 125 -9.17 15.28 -10.69
N GLU A 126 -9.27 15.84 -9.46
CA GLU A 126 -9.36 17.29 -9.30
C GLU A 126 -8.12 18.00 -9.84
N TYR A 127 -6.97 17.39 -9.65
CA TYR A 127 -5.68 17.90 -10.13
C TYR A 127 -4.66 16.77 -10.30
N VAL A 128 -3.60 17.08 -11.04
CA VAL A 128 -2.44 16.20 -11.20
C VAL A 128 -1.13 16.98 -10.95
N PRO A 129 -0.06 16.34 -10.48
CA PRO A 129 -0.02 14.97 -9.94
C PRO A 129 -0.87 14.81 -8.69
N VAL A 130 -1.51 13.64 -8.54
CA VAL A 130 -2.33 13.31 -7.37
C VAL A 130 -1.43 13.02 -6.17
N ASP A 131 -1.49 13.87 -5.16
CA ASP A 131 -0.80 13.70 -3.89
C ASP A 131 -1.78 13.34 -2.76
N GLU A 132 -1.29 13.22 -1.52
CA GLU A 132 -2.09 12.81 -0.37
C GLU A 132 -3.15 13.83 0.05
N LYS A 133 -3.09 15.06 -0.46
CA LYS A 133 -4.09 16.13 -0.22
C LYS A 133 -5.25 16.06 -1.20
N HIS A 134 -5.13 15.27 -2.27
CA HIS A 134 -6.25 15.05 -3.18
C HIS A 134 -7.41 14.42 -2.42
N PRO A 135 -8.66 14.86 -2.67
CA PRO A 135 -9.84 14.26 -2.05
C PRO A 135 -9.91 12.75 -2.25
N VAL A 136 -10.49 12.07 -1.27
CA VAL A 136 -10.74 10.63 -1.30
C VAL A 136 -12.21 10.39 -1.61
N TRP A 137 -12.50 9.74 -2.74
CA TRP A 137 -13.85 9.61 -3.31
C TRP A 137 -14.30 8.16 -3.47
N ALA A 138 -13.64 7.21 -2.78
CA ALA A 138 -14.00 5.81 -2.93
C ALA A 138 -15.49 5.57 -2.72
N GLU A 139 -16.13 4.90 -3.67
CA GLU A 139 -17.51 4.46 -3.63
C GLU A 139 -17.67 2.94 -3.52
N ASP A 140 -16.56 2.23 -3.67
CA ASP A 140 -16.48 0.78 -3.52
C ASP A 140 -16.12 0.36 -2.08
N CYS A 141 -16.50 -0.87 -1.71
CA CYS A 141 -16.32 -1.40 -0.36
C CYS A 141 -14.85 -1.53 0.07
N TYR A 142 -13.94 -1.74 -0.88
CA TYR A 142 -12.50 -1.89 -0.61
C TYR A 142 -11.87 -0.53 -0.33
N GLY A 143 -12.07 0.45 -1.23
CA GLY A 143 -11.55 1.81 -1.05
C GLY A 143 -12.11 2.50 0.19
N ILE A 144 -13.42 2.37 0.45
CA ILE A 144 -14.06 2.89 1.66
C ILE A 144 -13.44 2.26 2.93
N ALA A 145 -13.18 0.94 2.94
CA ALA A 145 -12.52 0.28 4.08
C ALA A 145 -11.09 0.80 4.31
N LYS A 146 -10.34 1.12 3.23
CA LYS A 146 -9.00 1.70 3.35
C LYS A 146 -9.02 3.10 3.95
N ILE A 147 -9.94 3.96 3.51
CA ILE A 147 -10.15 5.30 4.09
C ILE A 147 -10.54 5.20 5.57
N ALA A 148 -11.47 4.30 5.91
CA ALA A 148 -11.90 4.08 7.29
C ALA A 148 -10.73 3.63 8.19
N ALA A 149 -9.81 2.80 7.68
CA ALA A 149 -8.61 2.40 8.40
C ALA A 149 -7.64 3.58 8.62
N GLU A 150 -7.45 4.48 7.63
CA GLU A 150 -6.65 5.70 7.78
C GLU A 150 -7.21 6.62 8.86
N VAL A 151 -8.52 6.86 8.87
CA VAL A 151 -9.21 7.67 9.94
C VAL A 151 -9.10 6.98 11.30
N THR A 152 -9.21 5.65 11.35
CA THR A 152 -9.03 4.87 12.58
C THR A 152 -7.62 5.04 13.14
N ALA A 153 -6.60 5.05 12.28
CA ALA A 153 -5.21 5.26 12.67
C ALA A 153 -5.00 6.59 13.40
N GLU A 154 -5.64 7.67 12.95
CA GLU A 154 -5.59 8.97 13.64
C GLU A 154 -6.18 8.88 15.08
N GLY A 155 -7.31 8.19 15.23
CA GLY A 155 -7.94 7.96 16.54
C GLY A 155 -7.06 7.15 17.47
N MET A 156 -6.44 6.09 16.96
CA MET A 156 -5.55 5.23 17.72
C MET A 156 -4.26 5.93 18.14
N HIS A 157 -3.68 6.73 17.24
CA HIS A 157 -2.53 7.57 17.59
C HIS A 157 -2.86 8.56 18.73
N ARG A 158 -3.96 9.30 18.62
CA ARG A 158 -4.39 10.22 19.70
C ARG A 158 -4.58 9.50 21.05
N ARG A 159 -5.04 8.23 21.01
CA ARG A 159 -5.32 7.45 22.23
C ARG A 159 -4.05 6.86 22.87
N ALA A 160 -3.11 6.37 22.07
CA ALA A 160 -2.01 5.54 22.55
C ALA A 160 -0.61 6.05 22.18
N GLY A 161 -0.50 7.09 21.35
CA GLY A 161 0.80 7.58 20.86
C GLY A 161 1.46 6.68 19.82
N THR A 162 0.84 5.58 19.42
CA THR A 162 1.38 4.65 18.40
C THR A 162 1.64 5.37 17.09
N GLN A 163 2.84 5.29 16.54
CA GLN A 163 3.15 5.75 15.19
C GLN A 163 2.50 4.81 14.18
N ILE A 164 1.63 5.33 13.33
CA ILE A 164 0.91 4.54 12.33
C ILE A 164 1.08 5.17 10.96
N ILE A 165 1.76 4.46 10.06
CA ILE A 165 1.98 4.91 8.71
C ILE A 165 1.13 4.10 7.74
N SER A 166 0.22 4.78 7.06
CA SER A 166 -0.66 4.17 6.05
C SER A 166 -0.09 4.40 4.65
N PHE A 167 0.24 3.33 3.93
CA PHE A 167 0.73 3.41 2.57
C PHE A 167 -0.41 3.24 1.56
N ARG A 168 -0.77 4.30 0.84
CA ARG A 168 -1.60 4.18 -0.36
C ARG A 168 -0.73 3.56 -1.46
N LEU A 169 -0.77 2.24 -1.53
CA LEU A 169 0.02 1.47 -2.50
C LEU A 169 -0.58 1.60 -3.90
N GLY A 170 0.28 1.85 -4.88
CA GLY A 170 -0.05 1.72 -6.29
C GLY A 170 -0.24 0.25 -6.68
N ASN A 171 -0.50 0.01 -7.98
CA ASN A 171 -0.61 -1.35 -8.49
C ASN A 171 0.68 -2.15 -8.25
N ILE A 172 0.61 -3.18 -7.42
CA ILE A 172 1.78 -3.97 -7.00
C ILE A 172 2.21 -4.89 -8.13
N ILE A 173 3.49 -4.82 -8.49
CA ILE A 173 4.15 -5.65 -9.49
C ILE A 173 5.25 -6.46 -8.81
N THR A 174 5.33 -7.75 -9.14
CA THR A 174 6.45 -8.60 -8.76
C THR A 174 7.41 -8.78 -9.93
N PRO A 175 8.67 -9.20 -9.69
CA PRO A 175 9.64 -9.40 -10.77
C PRO A 175 9.16 -10.30 -11.89
N GLU A 176 8.37 -11.32 -11.57
CA GLU A 176 7.84 -12.30 -12.52
C GLU A 176 6.77 -11.69 -13.44
N MET A 177 6.07 -10.64 -12.97
CA MET A 177 4.96 -10.03 -13.68
C MET A 177 5.39 -9.07 -14.80
N TYR A 178 6.64 -8.55 -14.78
CA TYR A 178 7.05 -7.51 -15.72
C TYR A 178 6.83 -7.92 -17.18
N ASN A 179 7.34 -9.06 -17.59
CA ASN A 179 7.23 -9.54 -18.98
C ASN A 179 5.83 -10.03 -19.37
N GLU A 180 4.98 -10.35 -18.41
CA GLU A 180 3.62 -10.82 -18.66
C GLU A 180 2.61 -9.68 -18.79
N ILE A 181 2.77 -8.63 -18.01
CA ILE A 181 1.76 -7.60 -17.79
C ILE A 181 2.05 -6.34 -18.59
N PHE A 182 3.27 -5.81 -18.52
CA PHE A 182 3.60 -4.52 -19.13
C PHE A 182 3.41 -4.47 -20.65
N PRO A 183 3.71 -5.51 -21.44
CA PRO A 183 3.43 -5.48 -22.87
C PRO A 183 1.96 -5.22 -23.22
N LYS A 184 1.04 -5.48 -22.28
CA LYS A 184 -0.40 -5.23 -22.46
C LYS A 184 -0.79 -3.79 -22.11
N PHE A 185 0.05 -3.06 -21.37
CA PHE A 185 -0.25 -1.71 -20.88
C PHE A 185 0.30 -0.61 -21.79
N VAL A 186 1.52 -0.81 -22.31
CA VAL A 186 2.42 0.25 -22.78
C VAL A 186 1.96 1.08 -23.97
N ASN A 187 0.96 0.63 -24.72
CA ASN A 187 0.53 1.29 -25.96
C ASN A 187 -0.96 1.66 -25.98
N ASP A 188 -1.66 1.53 -24.89
CA ASP A 188 -3.09 1.87 -24.79
C ASP A 188 -3.29 2.85 -23.62
N THR A 189 -3.61 4.08 -23.95
CA THR A 189 -3.75 5.17 -22.96
C THR A 189 -4.89 4.92 -21.99
N TYR A 190 -5.95 4.25 -22.40
CA TYR A 190 -7.10 3.94 -21.55
C TYR A 190 -6.81 2.84 -20.52
N ILE A 191 -5.98 1.87 -20.91
CA ILE A 191 -5.55 0.81 -19.98
C ILE A 191 -4.77 1.45 -18.85
N ARG A 192 -5.17 1.21 -17.63
CA ARG A 192 -4.57 1.74 -16.39
C ARG A 192 -4.81 3.26 -16.17
N MET A 193 -5.66 3.92 -16.96
CA MET A 193 -6.07 5.31 -16.70
C MET A 193 -6.63 5.49 -15.29
N ARG A 194 -7.51 4.59 -14.84
CA ARG A 194 -8.11 4.61 -13.51
C ARG A 194 -7.13 4.43 -12.35
N ASN A 195 -5.92 3.92 -12.64
CA ASN A 195 -4.80 3.85 -11.69
C ASN A 195 -3.80 4.98 -11.94
N LEU A 196 -4.13 5.99 -12.73
CA LEU A 196 -3.20 7.06 -13.12
C LEU A 196 -1.89 6.51 -13.73
N TRP A 197 -1.99 5.38 -14.43
CA TRP A 197 -0.85 4.61 -14.99
C TRP A 197 0.26 4.28 -13.98
N ASN A 198 -0.11 4.27 -12.70
CA ASN A 198 0.80 4.01 -11.60
C ASN A 198 1.03 2.51 -11.38
N TYR A 199 2.22 2.18 -10.87
CA TYR A 199 2.62 0.87 -10.40
C TYR A 199 3.70 1.00 -9.35
N ILE A 200 4.03 -0.10 -8.67
CA ILE A 200 5.15 -0.16 -7.74
C ILE A 200 5.67 -1.61 -7.62
N ASP A 201 6.99 -1.77 -7.60
CA ASP A 201 7.63 -3.07 -7.36
C ASP A 201 7.49 -3.50 -5.89
N ALA A 202 7.19 -4.78 -5.67
CA ALA A 202 7.02 -5.35 -4.33
C ALA A 202 8.27 -5.20 -3.44
N ARG A 203 9.48 -5.20 -4.03
CA ARG A 203 10.76 -5.01 -3.32
C ARG A 203 10.92 -3.58 -2.84
N ASP A 204 10.48 -2.60 -3.63
CA ASP A 204 10.50 -1.19 -3.24
C ASP A 204 9.49 -0.90 -2.12
N ILE A 205 8.32 -1.57 -2.13
CA ILE A 205 7.37 -1.51 -1.01
C ILE A 205 7.99 -2.11 0.26
N ALA A 206 8.68 -3.24 0.15
CA ALA A 206 9.33 -3.88 1.30
C ALA A 206 10.35 -2.94 1.96
N THR A 207 11.16 -2.24 1.14
CA THR A 207 12.08 -1.20 1.62
C THR A 207 11.34 -0.05 2.30
N ALA A 208 10.23 0.44 1.71
CA ALA A 208 9.42 1.49 2.33
C ALA A 208 8.84 1.06 3.70
N CYS A 209 8.35 -0.19 3.81
CA CYS A 209 7.85 -0.74 5.08
C CYS A 209 8.92 -0.74 6.16
N ARG A 210 10.14 -1.17 5.84
CA ARG A 210 11.25 -1.16 6.80
C ARG A 210 11.60 0.25 7.25
N LEU A 211 11.79 1.16 6.31
CA LEU A 211 12.11 2.56 6.62
C LEU A 211 11.04 3.22 7.50
N ALA A 212 9.74 2.93 7.26
CA ALA A 212 8.65 3.45 8.10
C ALA A 212 8.66 2.88 9.53
N ILE A 213 9.16 1.65 9.73
CA ILE A 213 9.37 1.07 11.06
C ILE A 213 10.58 1.71 11.76
N GLU A 214 11.61 2.09 11.01
CA GLU A 214 12.88 2.62 11.55
C GLU A 214 12.85 4.10 11.87
N VAL A 215 12.15 4.91 11.06
CA VAL A 215 12.03 6.36 11.29
C VAL A 215 11.22 6.65 12.55
N GLU A 216 11.72 7.59 13.35
CA GLU A 216 11.09 8.04 14.59
C GLU A 216 10.21 9.30 14.36
N ASP A 217 9.28 9.54 15.27
CA ASP A 217 8.53 10.80 15.44
C ASP A 217 7.66 11.22 14.23
N LEU A 218 7.22 10.27 13.40
CA LEU A 218 6.30 10.57 12.29
C LEU A 218 4.84 10.72 12.75
N GLY A 219 4.49 10.22 13.93
CA GLY A 219 3.10 10.23 14.41
C GLY A 219 2.19 9.38 13.55
N VAL A 220 1.17 9.99 12.95
CA VAL A 220 0.27 9.33 12.00
C VAL A 220 0.37 10.00 10.64
N GLU A 221 0.69 9.22 9.61
CA GLU A 221 0.90 9.72 8.26
C GLU A 221 0.29 8.80 7.22
N VAL A 222 -0.24 9.41 6.17
CA VAL A 222 -0.65 8.72 4.94
C VAL A 222 0.37 9.07 3.86
N MET A 223 0.88 8.08 3.13
CA MET A 223 1.90 8.29 2.10
C MET A 223 1.57 7.49 0.83
N ASN A 224 1.69 8.13 -0.32
CA ASN A 224 1.62 7.46 -1.61
C ASN A 224 2.91 6.69 -1.89
N ILE A 225 2.78 5.43 -2.26
CA ILE A 225 3.89 4.55 -2.65
C ILE A 225 3.67 4.09 -4.09
N GLY A 226 4.42 4.68 -5.00
CA GLY A 226 4.38 4.43 -6.45
C GLY A 226 5.77 4.56 -7.07
N ALA A 227 5.95 4.05 -8.29
CA ALA A 227 7.19 4.21 -9.07
C ALA A 227 7.42 5.67 -9.48
N ASP A 228 8.62 5.97 -9.96
CA ASP A 228 9.00 7.31 -10.44
C ASP A 228 8.67 7.52 -11.92
N ASP A 229 7.98 6.57 -12.53
CA ASP A 229 7.49 6.66 -13.91
C ASP A 229 6.09 6.05 -14.03
N THR A 230 5.52 6.20 -15.22
CA THR A 230 4.24 5.54 -15.58
C THR A 230 4.48 4.20 -16.26
N CYS A 231 3.46 3.33 -16.26
CA CYS A 231 3.49 2.05 -16.97
C CYS A 231 3.31 2.19 -18.50
N GLN A 232 3.54 3.39 -19.07
CA GLN A 232 3.27 3.72 -20.46
C GLN A 232 4.51 4.21 -21.22
N ASN A 233 4.59 3.95 -22.51
CA ASN A 233 5.59 4.53 -23.41
C ASN A 233 5.20 5.92 -23.97
N ILE A 234 4.10 6.46 -23.48
CA ILE A 234 3.58 7.77 -23.88
C ILE A 234 3.96 8.77 -22.78
N LYS A 235 4.41 9.97 -23.17
CA LYS A 235 4.73 11.04 -22.22
C LYS A 235 3.54 11.32 -21.31
N SER A 236 3.77 11.44 -20.02
CA SER A 236 2.71 11.53 -19.02
C SER A 236 1.75 12.68 -19.25
N ILE A 237 2.25 13.85 -19.70
CA ILE A 237 1.38 14.98 -20.06
C ILE A 237 0.43 14.66 -21.24
N ASN A 238 0.84 13.80 -22.16
CA ASN A 238 0.01 13.40 -23.28
C ASN A 238 -1.06 12.38 -22.85
N LEU A 239 -0.76 11.52 -21.88
CA LEU A 239 -1.75 10.65 -21.23
C LEU A 239 -2.85 11.49 -20.57
N VAL A 240 -2.46 12.49 -19.79
CA VAL A 240 -3.41 13.41 -19.15
C VAL A 240 -4.30 14.12 -20.16
N LYS A 241 -3.71 14.66 -21.24
CA LYS A 241 -4.48 15.35 -22.27
C LYS A 241 -5.42 14.44 -23.06
N ALA A 242 -5.04 13.18 -23.26
CA ALA A 242 -5.85 12.22 -23.99
C ALA A 242 -7.04 11.74 -23.16
N GLU A 243 -6.82 11.36 -21.92
CA GLU A 243 -7.83 10.68 -21.09
C GLU A 243 -8.58 11.64 -20.15
N PHE A 244 -7.98 12.79 -19.81
CA PHE A 244 -8.58 13.82 -18.98
C PHE A 244 -8.62 15.18 -19.69
N PRO A 245 -9.28 15.30 -20.87
CA PRO A 245 -9.22 16.51 -21.71
C PRO A 245 -9.79 17.75 -21.02
N ASN A 246 -10.62 17.59 -20.03
CA ASN A 246 -11.24 18.67 -19.25
C ASN A 246 -10.46 19.04 -17.97
N LEU A 247 -9.36 18.35 -17.67
CA LEU A 247 -8.54 18.64 -16.49
C LEU A 247 -7.72 19.91 -16.73
N THR A 248 -7.95 20.92 -15.91
CA THR A 248 -7.27 22.22 -16.01
C THR A 248 -6.24 22.46 -14.89
N ASP A 249 -6.39 21.81 -13.73
CA ASP A 249 -5.48 21.99 -12.60
C ASP A 249 -4.29 21.03 -12.70
N ILE A 250 -3.23 21.49 -13.36
CA ILE A 250 -1.95 20.80 -13.47
C ILE A 250 -0.92 21.53 -12.60
N ARG A 251 -0.64 21.00 -11.40
CA ARG A 251 0.10 21.68 -10.33
C ARG A 251 1.61 21.62 -10.44
N SER A 252 2.16 20.94 -11.41
CA SER A 252 3.60 20.92 -11.69
C SER A 252 3.88 20.68 -13.16
N ASN A 253 5.08 21.05 -13.62
CA ASN A 253 5.56 20.59 -14.91
C ASN A 253 5.74 19.06 -14.84
N ILE A 254 5.02 18.32 -15.70
CA ILE A 254 5.12 16.86 -15.82
C ILE A 254 6.01 16.56 -17.01
N GLU A 255 7.26 16.22 -16.74
CA GLU A 255 8.27 15.94 -17.76
C GLU A 255 8.28 14.44 -18.13
N GLU A 256 8.51 14.17 -19.41
CA GLU A 256 8.67 12.82 -19.95
C GLU A 256 7.68 11.79 -19.37
N PHE A 257 8.16 10.81 -18.63
CA PHE A 257 7.38 9.72 -18.03
C PHE A 257 7.16 9.87 -16.54
N GLN A 258 7.34 11.08 -15.99
CA GLN A 258 7.14 11.32 -14.56
C GLN A 258 5.75 10.86 -14.09
N PRO A 259 5.65 10.32 -12.86
CA PRO A 259 4.39 9.79 -12.37
C PRO A 259 3.35 10.88 -12.18
N ILE A 260 2.12 10.55 -12.50
CA ILE A 260 0.92 11.37 -12.20
C ILE A 260 0.40 11.08 -10.78
N TYR A 261 0.90 10.01 -10.18
CA TYR A 261 0.71 9.63 -8.78
C TYR A 261 1.94 10.05 -7.97
N CYS A 262 1.80 11.07 -7.13
CA CYS A 262 2.92 11.73 -6.48
C CYS A 262 3.41 10.97 -5.23
N ASN A 263 4.66 10.52 -5.23
CA ASN A 263 5.31 9.82 -4.12
C ASN A 263 6.31 10.69 -3.33
N LYS A 264 6.30 12.01 -3.52
CA LYS A 264 7.27 12.94 -2.93
C LYS A 264 7.27 12.92 -1.41
N LYS A 265 6.10 12.73 -0.77
CA LYS A 265 5.96 12.70 0.68
C LYS A 265 6.76 11.53 1.28
N ALA A 266 6.57 10.32 0.75
CA ALA A 266 7.31 9.13 1.19
C ALA A 266 8.82 9.32 1.02
N LYS A 267 9.27 9.86 -0.11
CA LYS A 267 10.69 10.17 -0.36
C LYS A 267 11.27 11.12 0.69
N ASN A 268 10.56 12.20 0.99
CA ASN A 268 11.03 13.22 1.91
C ASN A 268 11.04 12.77 3.36
N MET A 269 10.00 12.03 3.78
CA MET A 269 9.83 11.65 5.18
C MET A 269 10.58 10.37 5.56
N LEU A 270 10.72 9.43 4.64
CA LEU A 270 11.37 8.15 4.88
C LEU A 270 12.80 8.07 4.30
N GLY A 271 13.21 9.02 3.46
CA GLY A 271 14.43 8.86 2.65
C GLY A 271 14.33 7.73 1.63
N TRP A 272 13.13 7.25 1.35
CA TRP A 272 12.85 6.16 0.44
C TRP A 272 12.99 6.57 -1.02
N LYS A 273 13.36 5.61 -1.88
CA LYS A 273 13.36 5.76 -3.34
C LYS A 273 12.97 4.43 -3.99
N PRO A 274 12.05 4.42 -4.98
CA PRO A 274 11.89 3.26 -5.84
C PRO A 274 13.14 3.11 -6.72
N ILE A 275 13.57 1.88 -6.94
CA ILE A 275 14.76 1.56 -7.74
C ILE A 275 14.49 0.50 -8.81
N HIS A 276 13.29 -0.05 -8.87
CA HIS A 276 12.91 -1.07 -9.83
C HIS A 276 11.89 -0.50 -10.79
N PHE A 277 12.27 -0.37 -12.07
CA PHE A 277 11.45 0.22 -13.13
C PHE A 277 11.17 -0.79 -14.23
N TRP A 278 9.95 -0.84 -14.74
CA TRP A 278 9.58 -1.80 -15.78
C TRP A 278 10.46 -1.67 -17.05
N ARG A 279 10.95 -0.46 -17.34
CA ARG A 279 11.82 -0.20 -18.49
C ARG A 279 13.15 -0.91 -18.43
N ASP A 280 13.57 -1.36 -17.23
CA ASP A 280 14.80 -2.13 -17.04
C ASP A 280 14.59 -3.63 -17.33
N TYR A 281 13.35 -4.10 -17.31
CA TYR A 281 12.99 -5.52 -17.42
C TYR A 281 12.30 -5.89 -18.73
N VAL A 282 11.50 -4.99 -19.30
CA VAL A 282 10.72 -5.22 -20.52
C VAL A 282 11.49 -4.64 -21.72
N LYS A 283 11.83 -5.48 -22.68
CA LYS A 283 12.58 -5.12 -23.90
C LYS A 283 11.64 -4.86 -25.05
#